data_47eb12d13da2225740596a1ca425f003
#
_entry.id   47eb12d13da2225740596a1ca425f003
#
_cell.length_a   1.000
_cell.length_b   1.000
_cell.length_c   1.000
_cell.angle_alpha   90.00
_cell.angle_beta   90.00
_cell.angle_gamma   90.00
#
_symmetry.space_group_name_H-M   'P 1'
#
loop_
_entity.id
_entity.type
_entity.pdbx_description
1 polymer ?
#
loop_
_entity_poly.entity_id
_entity_poly.type
_entity_poly.pdbx_seq_one_letter_code
_entity_poly.pdbx_strand_id
1 'polypeptide(L)'
;GEMAQRISKVDKEELLKILNCAFAEEWLAYYQYWVGAKVAEGLERPKVVKEFMEHAGEELKHADWLAERIIQLGGTPILDPSEWKEKAQCKYDAPMNADTKVLVAQNLTAERCAVARYEQICEMCQGKDFETFRISRKILKEELEHEQEMEDFEADFKYYK
;
A
#
# COMPACT_ATOMS: atom_id res chain seq x y z
N GLY A 1 -3.02 -23.72 -0.09
CA GLY A 1 -2.71 -25.10 0.30
C GLY A 1 -3.48 -25.55 1.53
N GLU A 2 -3.66 -26.82 1.67
CA GLU A 2 -4.42 -27.41 2.78
C GLU A 2 -3.89 -27.01 4.15
N MET A 3 -2.57 -27.12 4.33
CA MET A 3 -1.94 -26.79 5.62
C MET A 3 -2.08 -25.32 5.96
N ALA A 4 -1.87 -24.43 4.99
CA ALA A 4 -1.99 -23.00 5.21
C ALA A 4 -3.40 -22.63 5.69
N GLN A 5 -4.42 -23.24 5.11
CA GLN A 5 -5.81 -23.03 5.52
C GLN A 5 -6.09 -23.60 6.91
N ARG A 6 -5.53 -24.77 7.21
CA ARG A 6 -5.78 -25.48 8.47
C ARG A 6 -5.17 -24.77 9.67
N ILE A 7 -3.97 -24.22 9.53
CA ILE A 7 -3.27 -23.60 10.66
C ILE A 7 -3.70 -22.15 10.94
N SER A 8 -4.37 -21.51 10.00
CA SER A 8 -4.94 -20.18 10.23
C SER A 8 -6.17 -20.28 11.12
N LYS A 9 -6.22 -19.51 12.19
CA LYS A 9 -7.34 -19.48 13.15
C LYS A 9 -8.21 -18.25 12.96
N VAL A 10 -7.95 -17.45 11.93
CA VAL A 10 -8.78 -16.30 11.56
C VAL A 10 -9.93 -16.80 10.68
N ASP A 11 -11.10 -16.18 10.79
CA ASP A 11 -12.20 -16.47 9.88
C ASP A 11 -11.73 -16.26 8.44
N LYS A 12 -11.82 -17.32 7.63
CA LYS A 12 -11.26 -17.35 6.28
C LYS A 12 -11.91 -16.31 5.36
N GLU A 13 -13.23 -16.20 5.43
CA GLU A 13 -13.97 -15.26 4.57
C GLU A 13 -13.60 -13.81 4.88
N GLU A 14 -13.56 -13.46 6.16
CA GLU A 14 -13.13 -12.13 6.60
C GLU A 14 -11.69 -11.82 6.21
N LEU A 15 -10.80 -12.79 6.41
CA LEU A 15 -9.39 -12.63 6.09
C LEU A 15 -9.18 -12.41 4.59
N LEU A 16 -9.80 -13.23 3.75
CA LEU A 16 -9.69 -13.08 2.31
C LEU A 16 -10.26 -11.76 1.81
N LYS A 17 -11.33 -11.29 2.43
CA LYS A 17 -11.93 -10.00 2.10
C LYS A 17 -10.97 -8.84 2.38
N ILE A 18 -10.36 -8.82 3.58
CA ILE A 18 -9.43 -7.75 3.94
C ILE A 18 -8.13 -7.82 3.13
N LEU A 19 -7.63 -9.01 2.84
CA LEU A 19 -6.44 -9.18 2.02
C LEU A 19 -6.67 -8.70 0.58
N ASN A 20 -7.84 -8.97 0.01
CA ASN A 20 -8.18 -8.47 -1.32
C ASN A 20 -8.40 -6.95 -1.32
N CYS A 21 -8.94 -6.39 -0.23
CA CYS A 21 -9.01 -4.95 -0.06
C CYS A 21 -7.61 -4.33 -0.09
N ALA A 22 -6.69 -4.89 0.70
CA ALA A 22 -5.29 -4.44 0.73
C ALA A 22 -4.63 -4.61 -0.64
N PHE A 23 -4.89 -5.72 -1.33
CA PHE A 23 -4.36 -5.99 -2.66
C PHE A 23 -4.79 -4.91 -3.66
N ALA A 24 -6.06 -4.53 -3.66
CA ALA A 24 -6.58 -3.44 -4.50
C ALA A 24 -5.88 -2.11 -4.16
N GLU A 25 -5.72 -1.85 -2.86
CA GLU A 25 -5.07 -0.63 -2.38
C GLU A 25 -3.62 -0.54 -2.83
N GLU A 26 -2.89 -1.66 -2.86
CA GLU A 26 -1.50 -1.69 -3.32
C GLU A 26 -1.38 -1.37 -4.82
N TRP A 27 -2.27 -1.91 -5.66
CA TRP A 27 -2.28 -1.60 -7.07
C TRP A 27 -2.60 -0.13 -7.34
N LEU A 28 -3.54 0.45 -6.59
CA LEU A 28 -3.87 1.85 -6.71
C LEU A 28 -2.71 2.74 -6.23
N ALA A 29 -2.05 2.36 -5.13
CA ALA A 29 -0.88 3.07 -4.61
C ALA A 29 0.28 3.00 -5.61
N TYR A 30 0.53 1.82 -6.19
CA TYR A 30 1.54 1.66 -7.23
C TYR A 30 1.33 2.67 -8.35
N TYR A 31 0.10 2.71 -8.89
CA TYR A 31 -0.18 3.60 -10.02
C TYR A 31 -0.10 5.07 -9.63
N GLN A 32 -0.60 5.43 -8.45
CA GLN A 32 -0.53 6.81 -7.97
C GLN A 32 0.91 7.31 -7.88
N TYR A 33 1.81 6.52 -7.32
CA TYR A 33 3.24 6.85 -7.28
C TYR A 33 3.84 6.89 -8.68
N TRP A 34 3.57 5.86 -9.47
CA TRP A 34 4.17 5.73 -10.80
C TRP A 34 3.78 6.88 -11.71
N VAL A 35 2.49 7.16 -11.85
CA VAL A 35 2.03 8.23 -12.73
C VAL A 35 2.36 9.61 -12.16
N GLY A 36 2.32 9.76 -10.84
CA GLY A 36 2.76 10.98 -10.17
C GLY A 36 4.21 11.31 -10.47
N ALA A 37 5.09 10.29 -10.47
CA ALA A 37 6.49 10.46 -10.83
C ALA A 37 6.66 10.96 -12.27
N LYS A 38 5.78 10.55 -13.18
CA LYS A 38 5.86 10.96 -14.60
C LYS A 38 5.45 12.41 -14.81
N VAL A 39 4.48 12.90 -14.05
CA VAL A 39 3.92 14.24 -14.25
C VAL A 39 4.50 15.30 -13.32
N ALA A 40 5.28 14.91 -12.31
CA ALA A 40 5.76 15.79 -11.25
C ALA A 40 6.49 17.02 -11.79
N GLU A 41 6.20 18.18 -11.20
CA GLU A 41 6.85 19.47 -11.48
C GLU A 41 7.08 20.21 -10.16
N GLY A 42 8.10 21.02 -10.10
CA GLY A 42 8.32 21.92 -8.97
C GLY A 42 9.48 21.54 -8.07
N LEU A 43 9.35 21.87 -6.79
CA LEU A 43 10.43 21.76 -5.81
C LEU A 43 10.90 20.32 -5.64
N GLU A 44 12.21 20.16 -5.60
CA GLU A 44 12.88 18.88 -5.36
C GLU A 44 12.43 17.77 -6.32
N ARG A 45 11.98 18.15 -7.51
CA ARG A 45 11.45 17.21 -8.50
C ARG A 45 12.32 15.96 -8.71
N PRO A 46 13.65 16.05 -8.92
CA PRO A 46 14.46 14.84 -9.14
C PRO A 46 14.43 13.87 -7.96
N LYS A 47 14.45 14.40 -6.73
CA LYS A 47 14.39 13.55 -5.52
C LYS A 47 13.01 12.94 -5.32
N VAL A 48 11.96 13.74 -5.52
CA VAL A 48 10.57 13.28 -5.43
C VAL A 48 10.31 12.17 -6.44
N VAL A 49 10.71 12.36 -7.69
CA VAL A 49 10.55 11.35 -8.74
C VAL A 49 11.28 10.04 -8.38
N LYS A 50 12.51 10.15 -7.89
CA LYS A 50 13.28 8.97 -7.48
C LYS A 50 12.57 8.19 -6.39
N GLU A 51 12.14 8.88 -5.32
CA GLU A 51 11.44 8.23 -4.19
C GLU A 51 10.10 7.64 -4.62
N PHE A 52 9.33 8.36 -5.44
CA PHE A 52 8.06 7.86 -5.95
C PHE A 52 8.24 6.57 -6.75
N MET A 53 9.27 6.48 -7.57
CA MET A 53 9.54 5.27 -8.35
C MET A 53 9.99 4.10 -7.47
N GLU A 54 10.78 4.37 -6.44
CA GLU A 54 11.18 3.36 -5.45
C GLU A 54 9.96 2.85 -4.68
N HIS A 55 9.10 3.76 -4.22
CA HIS A 55 7.86 3.40 -3.51
C HIS A 55 6.92 2.59 -4.42
N ALA A 56 6.78 3.00 -5.69
CA ALA A 56 5.95 2.25 -6.65
C ALA A 56 6.43 0.80 -6.75
N GLY A 57 7.75 0.59 -6.85
CA GLY A 57 8.33 -0.76 -6.89
C GLY A 57 8.04 -1.57 -5.64
N GLU A 58 8.06 -0.94 -4.47
CA GLU A 58 7.75 -1.62 -3.21
C GLU A 58 6.26 -1.95 -3.10
N GLU A 59 5.37 -1.05 -3.52
CA GLU A 59 3.93 -1.32 -3.54
C GLU A 59 3.60 -2.51 -4.45
N LEU A 60 4.30 -2.66 -5.56
CA LEU A 60 4.13 -3.80 -6.47
C LEU A 60 4.55 -5.11 -5.79
N LYS A 61 5.64 -5.09 -5.01
CA LYS A 61 6.06 -6.25 -4.22
C LYS A 61 5.04 -6.61 -3.16
N HIS A 62 4.44 -5.61 -2.52
CA HIS A 62 3.37 -5.85 -1.54
C HIS A 62 2.19 -6.57 -2.19
N ALA A 63 1.80 -6.14 -3.39
CA ALA A 63 0.74 -6.80 -4.14
C ALA A 63 1.07 -8.27 -4.42
N ASP A 64 2.33 -8.57 -4.81
CA ASP A 64 2.79 -9.94 -5.02
C ASP A 64 2.66 -10.79 -3.74
N TRP A 65 3.12 -10.29 -2.62
CA TRP A 65 3.05 -11.01 -1.34
C TRP A 65 1.61 -11.28 -0.92
N LEU A 66 0.74 -10.30 -1.10
CA LEU A 66 -0.68 -10.46 -0.78
C LEU A 66 -1.35 -11.49 -1.70
N ALA A 67 -1.07 -11.43 -2.99
CA ALA A 67 -1.63 -12.39 -3.95
C ALA A 67 -1.20 -13.82 -3.61
N GLU A 68 0.08 -14.03 -3.33
CA GLU A 68 0.60 -15.34 -2.92
C GLU A 68 -0.09 -15.86 -1.67
N ARG A 69 -0.27 -14.98 -0.67
CA ARG A 69 -0.92 -15.36 0.58
C ARG A 69 -2.40 -15.69 0.38
N ILE A 70 -3.11 -14.90 -0.43
CA ILE A 70 -4.51 -15.15 -0.78
C ILE A 70 -4.65 -16.55 -1.40
N ILE A 71 -3.77 -16.88 -2.36
CA ILE A 71 -3.79 -18.20 -3.02
C ILE A 71 -3.50 -19.32 -2.02
N GLN A 72 -2.50 -19.14 -1.14
CA GLN A 72 -2.20 -20.14 -0.11
C GLN A 72 -3.41 -20.42 0.79
N LEU A 73 -4.18 -19.39 1.09
CA LEU A 73 -5.39 -19.49 1.92
C LEU A 73 -6.61 -20.04 1.16
N GLY A 74 -6.44 -20.39 -0.11
CA GLY A 74 -7.51 -20.96 -0.93
C GLY A 74 -8.44 -19.93 -1.55
N GLY A 75 -8.05 -18.66 -1.54
CA GLY A 75 -8.79 -17.57 -2.18
C GLY A 75 -8.27 -17.24 -3.57
N THR A 76 -8.88 -16.24 -4.18
CA THR A 76 -8.50 -15.73 -5.49
C THR A 76 -8.26 -14.23 -5.38
N PRO A 77 -7.07 -13.74 -5.81
CA PRO A 77 -6.86 -12.29 -5.89
C PRO A 77 -7.83 -11.68 -6.89
N ILE A 78 -8.20 -10.43 -6.69
CA ILE A 78 -9.07 -9.71 -7.64
C ILE A 78 -8.51 -9.88 -9.06
N LEU A 79 -9.32 -10.44 -9.95
CA LEU A 79 -8.89 -10.73 -11.33
C LEU A 79 -9.11 -9.58 -12.29
N ASP A 80 -10.14 -8.76 -12.05
CA ASP A 80 -10.48 -7.64 -12.92
C ASP A 80 -10.02 -6.32 -12.28
N PRO A 81 -9.02 -5.65 -12.90
CA PRO A 81 -8.52 -4.38 -12.36
C PRO A 81 -9.60 -3.30 -12.20
N SER A 82 -10.69 -3.38 -12.95
CA SER A 82 -11.78 -2.41 -12.84
C SER A 82 -12.46 -2.44 -11.47
N GLU A 83 -12.27 -3.51 -10.69
CA GLU A 83 -12.84 -3.64 -9.35
C GLU A 83 -11.97 -3.01 -8.26
N TRP A 84 -10.74 -2.61 -8.57
CA TRP A 84 -9.82 -2.07 -7.53
C TRP A 84 -10.41 -0.87 -6.79
N LYS A 85 -10.97 0.09 -7.50
CA LYS A 85 -11.51 1.31 -6.87
C LYS A 85 -12.69 1.02 -5.97
N GLU A 86 -13.51 0.05 -6.34
CA GLU A 86 -14.66 -0.37 -5.54
C GLU A 86 -14.24 -1.12 -4.28
N LYS A 87 -13.27 -2.03 -4.41
CA LYS A 87 -12.83 -2.90 -3.31
C LYS A 87 -11.91 -2.18 -2.32
N ALA A 88 -11.17 -1.19 -2.78
CA ALA A 88 -10.26 -0.42 -1.93
C ALA A 88 -11.03 0.52 -1.01
N GLN A 89 -10.57 0.63 0.23
CA GLN A 89 -11.06 1.63 1.18
C GLN A 89 -10.12 2.82 1.25
N CYS A 90 -8.81 2.60 1.06
CA CYS A 90 -7.85 3.68 0.84
C CYS A 90 -7.97 4.11 -0.62
N LYS A 91 -8.54 5.29 -0.85
CA LYS A 91 -8.95 5.71 -2.17
C LYS A 91 -7.79 6.21 -3.03
N TYR A 92 -7.85 5.90 -4.31
CA TYR A 92 -6.96 6.47 -5.31
C TYR A 92 -7.24 7.98 -5.44
N ASP A 93 -6.18 8.77 -5.40
CA ASP A 93 -6.25 10.23 -5.56
C ASP A 93 -5.40 10.61 -6.77
N ALA A 94 -6.04 10.88 -7.88
CA ALA A 94 -5.36 11.16 -9.15
C ALA A 94 -4.50 12.43 -9.03
N PRO A 95 -3.26 12.42 -9.57
CA PRO A 95 -2.36 13.57 -9.49
C PRO A 95 -2.71 14.65 -10.53
N MET A 96 -3.88 15.24 -10.39
CA MET A 96 -4.40 16.26 -11.30
C MET A 96 -3.59 17.57 -11.22
N ASN A 97 -2.96 17.82 -10.08
CA ASN A 97 -2.02 18.93 -9.90
C ASN A 97 -0.61 18.36 -9.84
N ALA A 98 0.24 18.73 -10.76
CA ALA A 98 1.60 18.17 -10.90
C ALA A 98 2.62 18.73 -9.90
N ASP A 99 2.26 19.73 -9.10
CA ASP A 99 3.16 20.31 -8.09
C ASP A 99 3.61 19.27 -7.09
N THR A 100 4.92 19.10 -6.94
CA THR A 100 5.50 18.11 -6.00
C THR A 100 4.95 18.26 -4.59
N LYS A 101 4.64 19.47 -4.14
CA LYS A 101 4.04 19.69 -2.81
C LYS A 101 2.68 19.01 -2.69
N VAL A 102 1.86 19.09 -3.74
CA VAL A 102 0.54 18.47 -3.77
C VAL A 102 0.67 16.97 -3.86
N LEU A 103 1.56 16.48 -4.74
CA LEU A 103 1.77 15.06 -4.94
C LEU A 103 2.28 14.37 -3.67
N VAL A 104 3.21 15.01 -2.97
CA VAL A 104 3.72 14.48 -1.68
C VAL A 104 2.60 14.43 -0.64
N ALA A 105 1.78 15.48 -0.54
CA ALA A 105 0.66 15.50 0.41
C ALA A 105 -0.37 14.41 0.11
N GLN A 106 -0.68 14.17 -1.16
CA GLN A 106 -1.59 13.11 -1.57
C GLN A 106 -1.05 11.73 -1.17
N ASN A 107 0.23 11.48 -1.43
CA ASN A 107 0.84 10.21 -1.11
C ASN A 107 1.01 10.02 0.40
N LEU A 108 1.27 11.07 1.15
CA LEU A 108 1.31 11.01 2.62
C LEU A 108 -0.04 10.55 3.18
N THR A 109 -1.13 11.11 2.68
CA THR A 109 -2.49 10.68 3.07
C THR A 109 -2.70 9.20 2.74
N ALA A 110 -2.28 8.77 1.56
CA ALA A 110 -2.39 7.36 1.15
C ALA A 110 -1.57 6.43 2.05
N GLU A 111 -0.35 6.83 2.41
CA GLU A 111 0.51 6.02 3.30
C GLU A 111 -0.09 5.87 4.69
N ARG A 112 -0.68 6.93 5.23
CA ARG A 112 -1.34 6.86 6.53
C ARG A 112 -2.54 5.91 6.51
N CYS A 113 -3.28 5.88 5.41
CA CYS A 113 -4.35 4.91 5.22
C CYS A 113 -3.78 3.49 5.15
N ALA A 114 -2.69 3.29 4.42
CA ALA A 114 -2.02 1.99 4.31
C ALA A 114 -1.53 1.50 5.68
N VAL A 115 -0.90 2.36 6.46
CA VAL A 115 -0.46 2.03 7.84
C VAL A 115 -1.63 1.51 8.66
N ALA A 116 -2.76 2.22 8.64
CA ALA A 116 -3.96 1.81 9.37
C ALA A 116 -4.47 0.43 8.88
N ARG A 117 -4.41 0.18 7.57
CA ARG A 117 -4.81 -1.11 6.98
C ARG A 117 -3.96 -2.25 7.51
N TYR A 118 -2.64 -2.11 7.48
CA TYR A 118 -1.76 -3.19 7.90
C TYR A 118 -1.72 -3.37 9.41
N GLU A 119 -1.91 -2.29 10.19
CA GLU A 119 -2.15 -2.41 11.63
C GLU A 119 -3.39 -3.25 11.91
N GLN A 120 -4.48 -3.00 11.18
CA GLN A 120 -5.72 -3.77 11.30
C GLN A 120 -5.50 -5.26 11.02
N ILE A 121 -4.77 -5.59 9.93
CA ILE A 121 -4.49 -6.99 9.60
C ILE A 121 -3.61 -7.64 10.66
N CYS A 122 -2.60 -6.92 11.16
CA CYS A 122 -1.75 -7.41 12.25
C CYS A 122 -2.57 -7.75 13.48
N GLU A 123 -3.46 -6.87 13.90
CA GLU A 123 -4.33 -7.11 15.07
C GLU A 123 -5.26 -8.30 14.85
N MET A 124 -5.80 -8.43 13.64
CA MET A 124 -6.66 -9.56 13.28
C MET A 124 -5.93 -10.90 13.35
N CYS A 125 -4.65 -10.92 12.98
CA CYS A 125 -3.89 -12.16 12.80
C CYS A 125 -2.95 -12.51 13.95
N GLN A 126 -2.64 -11.59 14.84
CA GLN A 126 -1.69 -11.83 15.93
C GLN A 126 -2.12 -13.02 16.79
N GLY A 127 -1.24 -14.02 16.90
CA GLY A 127 -1.52 -15.24 17.65
C GLY A 127 -2.50 -16.19 16.98
N LYS A 128 -3.03 -15.85 15.82
CA LYS A 128 -4.06 -16.63 15.11
C LYS A 128 -3.60 -17.09 13.73
N ASP A 129 -2.80 -16.30 13.04
CA ASP A 129 -2.26 -16.62 11.73
C ASP A 129 -0.86 -16.02 11.65
N PHE A 130 0.14 -16.86 11.97
CA PHE A 130 1.52 -16.41 12.08
C PHE A 130 2.08 -15.90 10.75
N GLU A 131 1.71 -16.53 9.63
CA GLU A 131 2.26 -16.15 8.33
C GLU A 131 1.63 -14.88 7.79
N THR A 132 0.32 -14.72 7.90
CA THR A 132 -0.32 -13.45 7.51
C THR A 132 0.14 -12.33 8.43
N PHE A 133 0.32 -12.60 9.72
CA PHE A 133 0.88 -11.63 10.66
C PHE A 133 2.30 -11.20 10.25
N ARG A 134 3.16 -12.14 9.86
CA ARG A 134 4.52 -11.83 9.41
C ARG A 134 4.51 -10.94 8.17
N ILE A 135 3.72 -11.30 7.17
CA ILE A 135 3.61 -10.55 5.92
C ILE A 135 3.09 -9.13 6.18
N SER A 136 2.02 -9.01 6.96
CA SER A 136 1.43 -7.71 7.26
C SER A 136 2.37 -6.82 8.08
N ARG A 137 3.15 -7.40 9.00
CA ARG A 137 4.18 -6.64 9.73
C ARG A 137 5.29 -6.16 8.80
N LYS A 138 5.70 -6.99 7.87
CA LYS A 138 6.74 -6.64 6.90
C LYS A 138 6.30 -5.47 6.04
N ILE A 139 5.06 -5.50 5.57
CA ILE A 139 4.50 -4.40 4.78
C ILE A 139 4.32 -3.15 5.65
N LEU A 140 3.80 -3.30 6.86
CA LEU A 140 3.63 -2.18 7.81
C LEU A 140 4.94 -1.43 8.02
N LYS A 141 6.04 -2.16 8.19
CA LYS A 141 7.37 -1.55 8.36
C LYS A 141 7.72 -0.65 7.17
N GLU A 142 7.49 -1.14 5.94
CA GLU A 142 7.81 -0.38 4.73
C GLU A 142 6.87 0.81 4.54
N GLU A 143 5.58 0.66 4.86
CA GLU A 143 4.63 1.78 4.77
C GLU A 143 4.94 2.89 5.77
N LEU A 144 5.44 2.52 6.97
CA LEU A 144 5.92 3.51 7.94
C LEU A 144 7.16 4.25 7.45
N GLU A 145 8.05 3.56 6.74
CA GLU A 145 9.21 4.20 6.11
C GLU A 145 8.76 5.17 5.00
N HIS A 146 7.79 4.77 4.19
CA HIS A 146 7.22 5.63 3.15
C HIS A 146 6.58 6.89 3.75
N GLU A 147 5.82 6.72 4.82
CA GLU A 147 5.21 7.85 5.53
C GLU A 147 6.28 8.84 5.99
N GLN A 148 7.32 8.33 6.62
CA GLN A 148 8.41 9.17 7.12
C GLN A 148 9.09 9.95 5.98
N GLU A 149 9.34 9.28 4.86
CA GLU A 149 9.97 9.92 3.70
C GLU A 149 9.10 11.04 3.11
N MET A 150 7.78 10.84 3.08
CA MET A 150 6.85 11.89 2.63
C MET A 150 6.80 13.06 3.62
N GLU A 151 6.83 12.79 4.91
CA GLU A 151 6.90 13.84 5.94
C GLU A 151 8.22 14.61 5.84
N ASP A 152 9.31 13.93 5.53
CA ASP A 152 10.62 14.58 5.36
C ASP A 152 10.59 15.54 4.17
N PHE A 153 9.97 15.18 3.06
CA PHE A 153 9.77 16.12 1.95
C PHE A 153 8.96 17.33 2.36
N GLU A 154 7.85 17.12 3.09
CA GLU A 154 7.04 18.25 3.56
C GLU A 154 7.83 19.18 4.48
N ALA A 155 8.66 18.62 5.34
CA ALA A 155 9.54 19.41 6.20
C ALA A 155 10.55 20.22 5.38
N ASP A 156 11.15 19.60 4.36
CA ASP A 156 12.13 20.25 3.49
C ASP A 156 11.49 21.39 2.69
N PHE A 157 10.27 21.21 2.20
CA PHE A 157 9.57 22.22 1.42
C PHE A 157 9.37 23.53 2.19
N LYS A 158 9.31 23.47 3.53
CA LYS A 158 9.15 24.67 4.37
C LYS A 158 10.33 25.62 4.31
N TYR A 159 11.51 25.14 3.88
CA TYR A 159 12.71 25.97 3.75
C TYR A 159 12.78 26.72 2.42
N TYR A 160 11.85 26.46 1.50
CA TYR A 160 11.76 27.19 0.23
C TYR A 160 10.80 28.37 0.38
N LYS A 161 11.18 29.49 -0.19
CA LYS A 161 10.36 30.71 -0.15
C LYS A 161 9.60 30.91 -1.45
#